data_ca276aa252198bc1a383768de98cb085
#
_entry.id   ca276aa252198bc1a383768de98cb085
#
_cell.length_a   1.000
_cell.length_b   1.000
_cell.length_c   1.000
_cell.angle_alpha   90.00
_cell.angle_beta   90.00
_cell.angle_gamma   90.00
#
_symmetry.space_group_name_H-M   'P 1'
#
loop_
_entity.id
_entity.type
_entity.pdbx_description
1 polymer ?
#
loop_
_entity_poly.entity_id
_entity_poly.type
_entity_poly.pdbx_seq_one_letter_code
_entity_poly.pdbx_strand_id
1 'polypeptide(L)'
;MKQGAGLMMCTAFLLVLVSAVAFAGDGVGHGSIVISNDYEFTVENGVCSGSGTLNDPFIIENWIIDAGYDNYGIKIHGTTRAFVIRNVEISGAAKSAIYLSYVKNAKIEDCIIVANWVGITLSFSSINRIAGCVFANNTDAIRFYFSSQNQILANTFEDNEAAIWLDASNENELIGNYIADGYTGIYLNLQSEANFIVGNAFVNNTRHAYTDDPNVWDDGVEGNYWDGFSLIDANEDDIWDAAYFISIDGNQDNFPLVTHPLVPGPPPAACDI
;
A
#
# COMPACT_ATOMS: atom_id res chain seq x y z
N MET A 1 -40.12 -40.81 28.32
CA MET A 1 -40.24 -39.42 27.90
C MET A 1 -39.05 -38.63 28.50
N LYS A 2 -38.02 -38.37 27.69
CA LYS A 2 -36.93 -37.47 28.05
C LYS A 2 -36.80 -36.51 26.86
N GLN A 3 -37.14 -35.24 27.08
CA GLN A 3 -37.00 -34.15 26.13
C GLN A 3 -35.49 -33.82 25.99
N GLY A 4 -34.96 -33.92 24.79
CA GLY A 4 -33.65 -33.40 24.46
C GLY A 4 -33.74 -31.91 24.15
N ALA A 5 -33.09 -31.11 24.98
CA ALA A 5 -32.92 -29.68 24.71
C ALA A 5 -31.85 -29.53 23.63
N GLY A 6 -32.26 -29.12 22.44
CA GLY A 6 -31.35 -28.70 21.36
C GLY A 6 -30.69 -27.37 21.71
N LEU A 7 -29.40 -27.40 21.88
CA LEU A 7 -28.57 -26.20 22.05
C LEU A 7 -28.45 -25.51 20.72
N MET A 8 -29.20 -24.44 20.54
CA MET A 8 -29.12 -23.56 19.37
C MET A 8 -27.86 -22.72 19.53
N MET A 9 -26.78 -23.10 18.83
CA MET A 9 -25.56 -22.31 18.74
C MET A 9 -25.86 -21.07 17.89
N CYS A 10 -26.10 -19.97 18.59
CA CYS A 10 -26.20 -18.65 17.99
C CYS A 10 -24.77 -18.21 17.60
N THR A 11 -24.39 -18.42 16.34
CA THR A 11 -23.19 -17.82 15.76
C THR A 11 -23.46 -16.32 15.68
N ALA A 12 -22.93 -15.58 16.64
CA ALA A 12 -22.84 -14.13 16.53
C ALA A 12 -21.89 -13.80 15.39
N PHE A 13 -22.45 -13.45 14.24
CA PHE A 13 -21.73 -12.70 13.21
C PHE A 13 -21.34 -11.38 13.85
N LEU A 14 -20.08 -11.26 14.23
CA LEU A 14 -19.48 -9.97 14.55
C LEU A 14 -19.36 -9.23 13.24
N LEU A 15 -20.38 -8.44 12.92
CA LEU A 15 -20.33 -7.47 11.84
C LEU A 15 -19.31 -6.41 12.29
N VAL A 16 -18.05 -6.57 11.91
CA VAL A 16 -17.09 -5.47 11.96
C VAL A 16 -17.60 -4.48 10.93
N LEU A 17 -18.37 -3.51 11.39
CA LEU A 17 -18.61 -2.30 10.67
C LEU A 17 -17.23 -1.64 10.48
N VAL A 18 -16.61 -1.87 9.33
CA VAL A 18 -15.60 -0.96 8.81
C VAL A 18 -16.33 0.38 8.70
N SER A 19 -16.23 1.18 9.75
CA SER A 19 -16.59 2.58 9.65
C SER A 19 -15.77 3.11 8.49
N ALA A 20 -16.44 3.46 7.39
CA ALA A 20 -15.84 4.31 6.38
C ALA A 20 -15.10 5.40 7.16
N VAL A 21 -13.78 5.38 7.11
CA VAL A 21 -12.96 6.43 7.69
C VAL A 21 -13.28 7.65 6.83
N ALA A 22 -14.34 8.34 7.20
CA ALA A 22 -14.61 9.66 6.69
C ALA A 22 -13.52 10.54 7.33
N PHE A 23 -12.39 10.64 6.66
CA PHE A 23 -11.53 11.78 6.87
C PHE A 23 -12.30 12.98 6.32
N ALA A 24 -13.05 13.66 7.17
CA ALA A 24 -13.38 15.04 6.95
C ALA A 24 -12.10 15.83 7.24
N GLY A 25 -11.07 15.63 6.41
CA GLY A 25 -10.00 16.61 6.32
C GLY A 25 -10.63 17.87 5.73
N ASP A 26 -10.29 19.05 6.25
CA ASP A 26 -10.66 20.33 5.66
C ASP A 26 -10.00 20.54 4.27
N GLY A 27 -9.84 19.46 3.49
CA GLY A 27 -9.22 19.47 2.18
C GLY A 27 -10.06 20.32 1.20
N VAL A 28 -9.38 21.14 0.43
CA VAL A 28 -10.00 21.96 -0.61
C VAL A 28 -10.09 21.12 -1.89
N GLY A 29 -11.23 21.19 -2.57
CA GLY A 29 -11.41 20.54 -3.86
C GLY A 29 -10.42 21.09 -4.90
N HIS A 30 -9.72 20.19 -5.60
CA HIS A 30 -8.82 20.51 -6.72
C HIS A 30 -9.16 19.62 -7.91
N GLY A 31 -9.00 20.14 -9.12
CA GLY A 31 -9.09 19.34 -10.34
C GLY A 31 -7.87 18.41 -10.48
N SER A 32 -7.85 17.62 -11.55
CA SER A 32 -6.72 16.75 -11.86
C SER A 32 -5.42 17.57 -12.05
N ILE A 33 -4.32 17.11 -11.45
CA ILE A 33 -3.00 17.77 -11.50
C ILE A 33 -2.15 17.07 -12.56
N VAL A 34 -1.60 17.82 -13.50
CA VAL A 34 -0.70 17.29 -14.53
C VAL A 34 0.60 18.11 -14.58
N ILE A 35 1.73 17.42 -14.34
CA ILE A 35 3.08 18.01 -14.35
C ILE A 35 3.92 17.17 -15.31
N SER A 36 4.30 17.73 -16.45
CA SER A 36 5.04 17.05 -17.52
C SER A 36 6.49 17.51 -17.67
N ASN A 37 6.90 18.51 -16.89
CA ASN A 37 8.26 19.03 -16.85
C ASN A 37 8.49 19.84 -15.57
N ASP A 38 9.74 20.18 -15.29
CA ASP A 38 10.16 20.91 -14.08
C ASP A 38 9.54 22.29 -13.90
N TYR A 39 9.10 22.96 -14.96
CA TYR A 39 8.53 24.32 -14.91
C TYR A 39 7.04 24.31 -14.56
N GLU A 40 6.41 23.15 -14.59
CA GLU A 40 4.99 23.00 -14.26
C GLU A 40 4.72 22.75 -12.78
N PHE A 41 5.75 22.70 -11.95
CA PHE A 41 5.57 22.75 -10.50
C PHE A 41 5.18 24.16 -10.05
N THR A 42 3.91 24.51 -10.24
CA THR A 42 3.37 25.86 -9.95
C THR A 42 2.17 25.79 -9.02
N VAL A 43 1.79 26.92 -8.47
CA VAL A 43 0.59 27.03 -7.60
C VAL A 43 -0.67 26.62 -8.35
N GLU A 44 -0.78 26.97 -9.63
CA GLU A 44 -1.92 26.60 -10.48
C GLU A 44 -2.04 25.08 -10.66
N ASN A 45 -0.92 24.36 -10.58
CA ASN A 45 -0.86 22.90 -10.59
C ASN A 45 -0.83 22.29 -9.17
N GLY A 46 -1.40 22.98 -8.18
CA GLY A 46 -1.60 22.47 -6.84
C GLY A 46 -0.35 22.42 -5.96
N VAL A 47 0.77 23.03 -6.38
CA VAL A 47 1.99 23.11 -5.55
C VAL A 47 1.83 24.21 -4.51
N CYS A 48 1.96 23.86 -3.24
CA CYS A 48 1.77 24.79 -2.12
C CYS A 48 3.08 25.50 -1.74
N SER A 49 4.23 24.84 -1.88
CA SER A 49 5.53 25.36 -1.46
C SER A 49 6.69 24.55 -2.00
N GLY A 50 7.93 24.96 -1.67
CA GLY A 50 9.16 24.26 -1.97
C GLY A 50 9.86 24.71 -3.25
N SER A 51 11.12 24.28 -3.45
CA SER A 51 11.96 24.59 -4.60
C SER A 51 12.36 23.36 -5.44
N GLY A 52 11.90 22.17 -5.04
CA GLY A 52 12.17 20.92 -5.75
C GLY A 52 13.56 20.34 -5.50
N THR A 53 14.25 20.76 -4.45
CA THR A 53 15.50 20.13 -3.99
C THR A 53 15.21 19.05 -2.94
N LEU A 54 16.19 18.18 -2.67
CA LEU A 54 16.01 17.13 -1.62
C LEU A 54 15.77 17.73 -0.23
N ASN A 55 16.33 18.91 0.06
CA ASN A 55 16.18 19.57 1.35
C ASN A 55 14.96 20.52 1.40
N ASP A 56 14.39 20.85 0.25
CA ASP A 56 13.23 21.73 0.10
C ASP A 56 12.40 21.24 -1.10
N PRO A 57 11.71 20.06 -0.96
CA PRO A 57 10.94 19.49 -2.02
C PRO A 57 9.71 20.34 -2.36
N PHE A 58 9.21 20.24 -3.58
CA PHE A 58 7.88 20.76 -3.89
C PHE A 58 6.80 20.04 -3.07
N ILE A 59 5.84 20.76 -2.53
CA ILE A 59 4.76 20.21 -1.71
C ILE A 59 3.42 20.32 -2.43
N ILE A 60 2.75 19.20 -2.60
CA ILE A 60 1.36 19.06 -3.09
C ILE A 60 0.58 18.46 -1.93
N GLU A 61 -0.30 19.24 -1.30
CA GLU A 61 -0.94 18.78 -0.07
C GLU A 61 -2.35 19.34 0.14
N ASN A 62 -3.11 18.62 0.99
CA ASN A 62 -4.43 19.04 1.47
C ASN A 62 -5.49 19.20 0.34
N TRP A 63 -5.39 18.40 -0.71
CA TRP A 63 -6.35 18.40 -1.81
C TRP A 63 -7.33 17.23 -1.73
N ILE A 64 -8.57 17.49 -2.08
CA ILE A 64 -9.56 16.46 -2.40
C ILE A 64 -9.74 16.47 -3.91
N ILE A 65 -9.40 15.36 -4.57
CA ILE A 65 -9.45 15.21 -6.03
C ILE A 65 -10.43 14.10 -6.38
N ASP A 66 -11.61 14.48 -6.83
CA ASP A 66 -12.50 13.58 -7.56
C ASP A 66 -12.11 13.65 -9.05
N ALA A 67 -11.47 12.59 -9.53
CA ALA A 67 -11.02 12.54 -10.92
C ALA A 67 -12.17 12.40 -11.93
N GLY A 68 -13.42 12.11 -11.48
CA GLY A 68 -14.62 12.14 -12.32
C GLY A 68 -14.54 11.29 -13.58
N TYR A 69 -13.82 10.17 -13.53
CA TYR A 69 -13.43 9.31 -14.66
C TYR A 69 -12.34 9.90 -15.58
N ASP A 70 -11.67 10.97 -15.20
CA ASP A 70 -10.40 11.35 -15.84
C ASP A 70 -9.39 10.20 -15.70
N ASN A 71 -8.43 10.14 -16.61
CA ASN A 71 -7.44 9.07 -16.57
C ASN A 71 -6.62 9.09 -15.26
N TYR A 72 -6.36 10.27 -14.71
CA TYR A 72 -5.47 10.47 -13.55
C TYR A 72 -6.01 11.57 -12.62
N GLY A 73 -5.87 11.36 -11.32
CA GLY A 73 -6.01 12.44 -10.33
C GLY A 73 -4.75 13.31 -10.32
N ILE A 74 -3.58 12.70 -10.11
CA ILE A 74 -2.28 13.39 -10.21
C ILE A 74 -1.39 12.62 -11.19
N LYS A 75 -0.84 13.31 -12.19
CA LYS A 75 0.12 12.75 -13.14
C LYS A 75 1.39 13.59 -13.15
N ILE A 76 2.54 12.95 -12.84
CA ILE A 76 3.86 13.61 -12.89
C ILE A 76 4.79 12.76 -13.75
N HIS A 77 5.44 13.40 -14.72
CA HIS A 77 6.28 12.72 -15.70
C HIS A 77 7.61 13.45 -15.92
N GLY A 78 8.70 12.65 -16.00
CA GLY A 78 9.99 13.12 -16.52
C GLY A 78 10.70 14.14 -15.66
N THR A 79 10.61 14.03 -14.33
CA THR A 79 11.29 14.93 -13.40
C THR A 79 12.23 14.19 -12.46
N THR A 80 13.34 14.83 -12.11
CA THR A 80 14.23 14.43 -11.03
C THR A 80 14.11 15.36 -9.82
N ARG A 81 13.20 16.34 -9.89
CA ARG A 81 12.91 17.23 -8.75
C ARG A 81 12.32 16.42 -7.61
N ALA A 82 12.74 16.74 -6.40
CA ALA A 82 12.14 16.18 -5.21
C ALA A 82 10.77 16.84 -4.97
N PHE A 83 9.77 16.01 -4.68
CA PHE A 83 8.43 16.49 -4.30
C PHE A 83 7.79 15.54 -3.29
N VAL A 84 6.83 16.08 -2.57
CA VAL A 84 5.99 15.35 -1.61
C VAL A 84 4.53 15.57 -2.00
N ILE A 85 3.79 14.48 -2.12
CA ILE A 85 2.34 14.47 -2.18
C ILE A 85 1.89 13.96 -0.82
N ARG A 86 1.17 14.75 -0.04
CA ARG A 86 0.73 14.33 1.28
C ARG A 86 -0.65 14.86 1.66
N ASN A 87 -1.33 14.10 2.53
CA ASN A 87 -2.66 14.47 3.01
C ASN A 87 -3.60 14.84 1.84
N VAL A 88 -3.61 13.98 0.80
CA VAL A 88 -4.45 14.14 -0.38
C VAL A 88 -5.41 12.97 -0.45
N GLU A 89 -6.68 13.25 -0.69
CA GLU A 89 -7.71 12.23 -0.99
C GLU A 89 -7.96 12.20 -2.49
N ILE A 90 -7.89 11.00 -3.11
CA ILE A 90 -8.12 10.84 -4.56
C ILE A 90 -9.06 9.67 -4.81
N SER A 91 -10.10 9.93 -5.63
CA SER A 91 -11.06 8.92 -6.05
C SER A 91 -11.47 9.06 -7.53
N GLY A 92 -12.08 8.02 -8.07
CA GLY A 92 -12.74 8.06 -9.37
C GLY A 92 -11.84 8.06 -10.60
N ALA A 93 -10.54 7.83 -10.47
CA ALA A 93 -9.61 7.82 -11.60
C ALA A 93 -9.81 6.58 -12.48
N ALA A 94 -9.98 6.79 -13.81
CA ALA A 94 -10.19 5.71 -14.77
C ALA A 94 -8.93 4.90 -15.09
N LYS A 95 -7.73 5.41 -14.76
CA LYS A 95 -6.47 4.68 -14.89
C LYS A 95 -5.69 4.64 -13.57
N SER A 96 -5.24 5.78 -13.05
CA SER A 96 -4.51 5.82 -11.79
C SER A 96 -4.82 7.08 -11.01
N ALA A 97 -5.06 6.95 -9.71
CA ALA A 97 -5.19 8.13 -8.85
C ALA A 97 -3.89 8.96 -8.89
N ILE A 98 -2.73 8.30 -8.71
CA ILE A 98 -1.41 8.93 -8.87
C ILE A 98 -0.62 8.13 -9.91
N TYR A 99 -0.14 8.81 -10.96
CA TYR A 99 0.72 8.21 -11.98
C TYR A 99 2.06 8.93 -12.02
N LEU A 100 3.13 8.22 -11.66
CA LEU A 100 4.51 8.71 -11.73
C LEU A 100 5.27 7.95 -12.81
N SER A 101 5.87 8.67 -13.76
CA SER A 101 6.64 8.06 -14.84
C SER A 101 7.96 8.78 -15.05
N TYR A 102 9.06 8.02 -15.08
CA TYR A 102 10.44 8.56 -15.12
C TYR A 102 10.70 9.57 -13.98
N VAL A 103 10.33 9.18 -12.74
CA VAL A 103 10.40 10.01 -11.54
C VAL A 103 11.34 9.40 -10.52
N LYS A 104 12.09 10.26 -9.83
CA LYS A 104 12.93 9.91 -8.67
C LYS A 104 12.71 10.90 -7.53
N ASN A 105 12.99 10.44 -6.30
CA ASN A 105 12.93 11.25 -5.08
C ASN A 105 11.54 11.82 -4.75
N ALA A 106 10.49 11.15 -5.22
CA ALA A 106 9.13 11.45 -4.81
C ALA A 106 8.81 10.80 -3.45
N LYS A 107 8.02 11.49 -2.65
CA LYS A 107 7.38 10.91 -1.48
C LYS A 107 5.87 11.06 -1.61
N ILE A 108 5.14 9.99 -1.31
CA ILE A 108 3.69 9.98 -1.19
C ILE A 108 3.40 9.54 0.23
N GLU A 109 2.84 10.43 1.03
CA GLU A 109 2.72 10.23 2.48
C GLU A 109 1.31 10.59 2.95
N ASP A 110 0.75 9.78 3.86
CA ASP A 110 -0.51 10.06 4.56
C ASP A 110 -1.69 10.41 3.62
N CYS A 111 -1.76 9.72 2.47
CA CYS A 111 -2.82 9.92 1.46
C CYS A 111 -3.92 8.88 1.59
N ILE A 112 -5.14 9.23 1.14
CA ILE A 112 -6.29 8.33 1.04
C ILE A 112 -6.59 8.12 -0.45
N ILE A 113 -6.47 6.89 -0.90
CA ILE A 113 -6.60 6.51 -2.31
C ILE A 113 -7.71 5.46 -2.43
N VAL A 114 -8.88 5.88 -2.88
CA VAL A 114 -10.07 5.03 -2.81
C VAL A 114 -10.86 4.99 -4.12
N ALA A 115 -11.42 3.83 -4.44
CA ALA A 115 -12.32 3.65 -5.57
C ALA A 115 -11.74 4.09 -6.93
N ASN A 116 -10.49 3.71 -7.22
CA ASN A 116 -9.82 3.96 -8.49
C ASN A 116 -9.58 2.64 -9.24
N TRP A 117 -9.33 2.71 -10.55
CA TRP A 117 -8.84 1.54 -11.29
C TRP A 117 -7.46 1.12 -10.76
N VAL A 118 -6.49 2.03 -10.74
CA VAL A 118 -5.24 1.84 -10.00
C VAL A 118 -5.06 2.99 -9.01
N GLY A 119 -4.67 2.70 -7.78
CA GLY A 119 -4.34 3.72 -6.79
C GLY A 119 -3.08 4.47 -7.21
N ILE A 120 -1.90 3.85 -7.10
CA ILE A 120 -0.63 4.46 -7.50
C ILE A 120 0.05 3.61 -8.56
N THR A 121 0.44 4.23 -9.69
CA THR A 121 1.30 3.60 -10.68
C THR A 121 2.67 4.27 -10.70
N LEU A 122 3.74 3.47 -10.55
CA LEU A 122 5.11 3.86 -10.87
C LEU A 122 5.53 3.18 -12.18
N SER A 123 6.03 3.96 -13.13
CA SER A 123 6.54 3.46 -14.42
C SER A 123 7.93 4.02 -14.69
N PHE A 124 8.93 3.16 -14.87
CA PHE A 124 10.33 3.56 -15.01
C PHE A 124 10.81 4.55 -13.95
N SER A 125 10.39 4.32 -12.69
CA SER A 125 10.57 5.25 -11.58
C SER A 125 11.29 4.56 -10.41
N SER A 126 12.23 5.23 -9.76
CA SER A 126 13.07 4.63 -8.72
C SER A 126 13.37 5.59 -7.57
N ILE A 127 13.75 5.04 -6.42
CA ILE A 127 14.14 5.84 -5.25
C ILE A 127 12.95 6.73 -4.80
N ASN A 128 11.74 6.19 -4.86
CA ASN A 128 10.53 6.85 -4.38
C ASN A 128 10.02 6.15 -3.11
N ARG A 129 9.26 6.86 -2.31
CA ARG A 129 8.69 6.34 -1.06
C ARG A 129 7.18 6.55 -1.03
N ILE A 130 6.44 5.49 -0.68
CA ILE A 130 4.99 5.50 -0.43
C ILE A 130 4.79 5.04 1.01
N ALA A 131 4.26 5.89 1.87
CA ALA A 131 4.17 5.56 3.28
C ALA A 131 2.97 6.16 4.01
N GLY A 132 2.43 5.42 4.99
CA GLY A 132 1.32 5.87 5.82
C GLY A 132 0.00 6.10 5.05
N CYS A 133 -0.10 5.60 3.82
CA CYS A 133 -1.28 5.79 2.98
C CYS A 133 -2.32 4.71 3.24
N VAL A 134 -3.58 5.04 2.98
CA VAL A 134 -4.72 4.11 2.99
C VAL A 134 -5.20 3.90 1.55
N PHE A 135 -5.26 2.64 1.15
CA PHE A 135 -5.77 2.21 -0.15
C PHE A 135 -6.98 1.32 0.04
N ALA A 136 -8.15 1.74 -0.46
CA ALA A 136 -9.35 0.93 -0.32
C ALA A 136 -10.19 0.88 -1.60
N ASN A 137 -10.76 -0.29 -1.88
CA ASN A 137 -11.69 -0.47 -3.01
C ASN A 137 -11.09 -0.07 -4.38
N ASN A 138 -9.78 -0.26 -4.60
CA ASN A 138 -9.16 -0.11 -5.90
C ASN A 138 -9.07 -1.47 -6.60
N THR A 139 -9.02 -1.50 -7.94
CA THR A 139 -8.69 -2.76 -8.63
C THR A 139 -7.25 -3.15 -8.28
N ASP A 140 -6.26 -2.32 -8.60
CA ASP A 140 -4.91 -2.47 -8.06
C ASP A 140 -4.60 -1.28 -7.13
N ALA A 141 -4.18 -1.49 -5.90
CA ALA A 141 -3.86 -0.36 -5.04
C ALA A 141 -2.51 0.26 -5.41
N ILE A 142 -1.46 -0.56 -5.63
CA ILE A 142 -0.16 -0.10 -6.12
C ILE A 142 0.27 -0.99 -7.28
N ARG A 143 0.75 -0.37 -8.36
CA ARG A 143 1.28 -1.06 -9.52
C ARG A 143 2.60 -0.47 -10.01
N PHE A 144 3.65 -1.31 -10.10
CA PHE A 144 4.97 -0.92 -10.57
C PHE A 144 5.28 -1.59 -11.90
N TYR A 145 5.82 -0.80 -12.82
CA TYR A 145 6.36 -1.26 -14.10
C TYR A 145 7.80 -0.79 -14.25
N PHE A 146 8.76 -1.71 -14.35
CA PHE A 146 10.19 -1.37 -14.50
C PHE A 146 10.64 -0.33 -13.47
N SER A 147 10.20 -0.52 -12.19
CA SER A 147 10.36 0.48 -11.14
C SER A 147 11.01 -0.17 -9.91
N SER A 148 12.29 0.08 -9.74
CA SER A 148 13.13 -0.58 -8.74
C SER A 148 13.62 0.38 -7.66
N GLN A 149 14.05 -0.18 -6.51
CA GLN A 149 14.62 0.59 -5.40
C GLN A 149 13.64 1.61 -4.79
N ASN A 150 12.36 1.27 -4.77
CA ASN A 150 11.33 2.08 -4.13
C ASN A 150 10.94 1.47 -2.78
N GLN A 151 10.32 2.27 -1.94
CA GLN A 151 9.87 1.87 -0.60
C GLN A 151 8.35 1.98 -0.48
N ILE A 152 7.71 0.92 0.01
CA ILE A 152 6.28 0.85 0.36
C ILE A 152 6.22 0.51 1.85
N LEU A 153 5.97 1.52 2.69
CA LEU A 153 6.19 1.42 4.12
C LEU A 153 4.95 1.78 4.94
N ALA A 154 4.55 0.91 5.86
CA ALA A 154 3.49 1.18 6.83
C ALA A 154 2.19 1.71 6.19
N ASN A 155 1.78 1.14 5.07
CA ASN A 155 0.51 1.48 4.42
C ASN A 155 -0.58 0.48 4.82
N THR A 156 -1.83 0.89 4.68
CA THR A 156 -3.01 0.05 4.87
C THR A 156 -3.67 -0.21 3.52
N PHE A 157 -3.92 -1.48 3.22
CA PHE A 157 -4.61 -1.94 2.01
C PHE A 157 -5.82 -2.76 2.43
N GLU A 158 -7.03 -2.31 2.07
CA GLU A 158 -8.29 -2.98 2.40
C GLU A 158 -9.19 -3.09 1.17
N ASP A 159 -9.82 -4.24 0.99
CA ASP A 159 -10.81 -4.46 -0.08
C ASP A 159 -10.29 -4.13 -1.50
N ASN A 160 -9.00 -4.32 -1.79
CA ASN A 160 -8.47 -4.16 -3.15
C ASN A 160 -8.45 -5.50 -3.88
N GLU A 161 -8.65 -5.54 -5.21
CA GLU A 161 -8.48 -6.77 -5.95
C GLU A 161 -7.02 -7.25 -5.88
N ALA A 162 -6.04 -6.34 -6.11
CA ALA A 162 -4.66 -6.58 -5.78
C ALA A 162 -4.10 -5.41 -4.96
N ALA A 163 -3.44 -5.70 -3.81
CA ALA A 163 -2.85 -4.63 -3.01
C ALA A 163 -1.55 -4.11 -3.64
N ILE A 164 -0.60 -4.99 -3.96
CA ILE A 164 0.68 -4.58 -4.55
C ILE A 164 1.01 -5.51 -5.72
N TRP A 165 1.21 -4.91 -6.89
CA TRP A 165 1.59 -5.61 -8.11
C TRP A 165 2.89 -5.04 -8.68
N LEU A 166 3.92 -5.87 -8.84
CA LEU A 166 5.22 -5.52 -9.39
C LEU A 166 5.49 -6.31 -10.66
N ASP A 167 5.73 -5.59 -11.77
CA ASP A 167 6.18 -6.15 -13.05
C ASP A 167 7.59 -5.65 -13.37
N ALA A 168 8.55 -6.55 -13.56
CA ALA A 168 9.96 -6.25 -13.85
C ALA A 168 10.55 -5.17 -12.90
N SER A 169 10.27 -5.31 -11.61
CA SER A 169 10.52 -4.30 -10.58
C SER A 169 11.26 -4.90 -9.39
N ASN A 170 12.53 -4.57 -9.27
CA ASN A 170 13.49 -5.25 -8.40
C ASN A 170 13.94 -4.38 -7.21
N GLU A 171 14.48 -5.02 -6.18
CA GLU A 171 15.12 -4.34 -5.06
C GLU A 171 14.20 -3.31 -4.39
N ASN A 172 12.86 -3.53 -4.37
CA ASN A 172 11.94 -2.69 -3.64
C ASN A 172 11.79 -3.21 -2.21
N GLU A 173 11.52 -2.30 -1.28
CA GLU A 173 11.27 -2.60 0.13
C GLU A 173 9.78 -2.47 0.44
N LEU A 174 9.16 -3.55 0.90
CA LEU A 174 7.77 -3.65 1.30
C LEU A 174 7.73 -4.00 2.79
N ILE A 175 7.63 -3.00 3.65
CA ILE A 175 7.86 -3.19 5.09
C ILE A 175 6.70 -2.65 5.92
N GLY A 176 6.22 -3.47 6.87
CA GLY A 176 5.25 -3.05 7.87
C GLY A 176 3.88 -2.66 7.31
N ASN A 177 3.48 -3.21 6.17
CA ASN A 177 2.18 -2.91 5.57
C ASN A 177 1.10 -3.86 6.12
N TYR A 178 -0.11 -3.35 6.31
CA TYR A 178 -1.30 -4.14 6.58
C TYR A 178 -2.06 -4.36 5.27
N ILE A 179 -2.29 -5.63 4.91
CA ILE A 179 -2.84 -6.04 3.62
C ILE A 179 -3.99 -7.00 3.88
N ALA A 180 -5.23 -6.52 3.68
CA ALA A 180 -6.40 -7.26 4.11
C ALA A 180 -7.55 -7.29 3.09
N ASP A 181 -8.37 -8.34 3.23
CA ASP A 181 -9.68 -8.48 2.59
C ASP A 181 -9.67 -8.39 1.05
N GLY A 182 -8.49 -8.62 0.43
CA GLY A 182 -8.30 -8.55 -1.01
C GLY A 182 -8.34 -9.93 -1.70
N TYR A 183 -8.31 -9.91 -3.04
CA TYR A 183 -8.12 -11.14 -3.79
C TYR A 183 -6.64 -11.56 -3.80
N THR A 184 -5.71 -10.65 -4.07
CA THR A 184 -4.27 -10.89 -3.99
C THR A 184 -3.57 -9.81 -3.16
N GLY A 185 -2.83 -10.21 -2.14
CA GLY A 185 -2.03 -9.28 -1.34
C GLY A 185 -0.85 -8.74 -2.15
N ILE A 186 0.16 -9.56 -2.42
CA ILE A 186 1.33 -9.19 -3.22
C ILE A 186 1.45 -10.10 -4.43
N TYR A 187 1.65 -9.52 -5.62
CA TYR A 187 1.93 -10.23 -6.85
C TYR A 187 3.21 -9.72 -7.51
N LEU A 188 4.23 -10.58 -7.59
CA LEU A 188 5.53 -10.29 -8.19
C LEU A 188 5.68 -11.11 -9.46
N ASN A 189 5.95 -10.46 -10.58
CA ASN A 189 5.94 -11.08 -11.91
C ASN A 189 7.03 -10.50 -12.82
N LEU A 190 7.26 -11.14 -13.97
CA LEU A 190 8.16 -10.66 -15.02
C LEU A 190 9.57 -10.32 -14.51
N GLN A 191 10.20 -11.22 -13.75
CA GLN A 191 11.51 -11.01 -13.16
C GLN A 191 11.54 -9.87 -12.12
N SER A 192 10.51 -9.85 -11.26
CA SER A 192 10.51 -8.99 -10.07
C SER A 192 11.22 -9.71 -8.93
N GLU A 193 12.54 -9.53 -8.86
CA GLU A 193 13.43 -10.27 -7.95
C GLU A 193 14.12 -9.37 -6.93
N ALA A 194 14.67 -9.99 -5.90
CA ALA A 194 15.42 -9.32 -4.83
C ALA A 194 14.61 -8.21 -4.11
N ASN A 195 13.26 -8.28 -4.12
CA ASN A 195 12.44 -7.41 -3.29
C ASN A 195 12.47 -7.91 -1.84
N PHE A 196 12.48 -6.98 -0.90
CA PHE A 196 12.54 -7.23 0.54
C PHE A 196 11.17 -7.01 1.17
N ILE A 197 10.55 -8.08 1.69
CA ILE A 197 9.15 -8.12 2.11
C ILE A 197 9.09 -8.63 3.55
N VAL A 198 9.08 -7.73 4.53
CA VAL A 198 9.25 -8.06 5.95
C VAL A 198 8.31 -7.25 6.84
N GLY A 199 7.83 -7.85 7.93
CA GLY A 199 6.98 -7.18 8.91
C GLY A 199 5.59 -6.82 8.39
N ASN A 200 5.14 -7.40 7.26
CA ASN A 200 3.80 -7.14 6.74
C ASN A 200 2.79 -8.10 7.38
N ALA A 201 1.55 -7.64 7.49
CA ALA A 201 0.45 -8.48 7.91
C ALA A 201 -0.48 -8.79 6.72
N PHE A 202 -0.63 -10.07 6.39
CA PHE A 202 -1.56 -10.54 5.38
C PHE A 202 -2.79 -11.16 6.06
N VAL A 203 -3.94 -10.52 5.92
CA VAL A 203 -5.16 -10.87 6.64
C VAL A 203 -6.31 -11.13 5.67
N ASN A 204 -6.96 -12.28 5.77
CA ASN A 204 -8.18 -12.61 5.02
C ASN A 204 -8.11 -12.36 3.49
N ASN A 205 -6.93 -12.43 2.87
CA ASN A 205 -6.83 -12.36 1.41
C ASN A 205 -7.06 -13.74 0.80
N THR A 206 -7.68 -13.80 -0.39
CA THR A 206 -7.85 -15.06 -1.11
C THR A 206 -6.49 -15.70 -1.44
N ARG A 207 -5.50 -14.88 -1.77
CA ARG A 207 -4.09 -15.24 -1.93
C ARG A 207 -3.23 -14.18 -1.24
N HIS A 208 -2.45 -14.57 -0.26
CA HIS A 208 -1.59 -13.61 0.46
C HIS A 208 -0.45 -13.08 -0.42
N ALA A 209 0.26 -13.97 -1.11
CA ALA A 209 1.35 -13.58 -1.97
C ALA A 209 1.52 -14.56 -3.14
N TYR A 210 2.14 -14.10 -4.23
CA TYR A 210 2.58 -14.91 -5.36
C TYR A 210 3.85 -14.33 -5.98
N THR A 211 4.80 -15.22 -6.29
CA THR A 211 6.00 -14.90 -7.05
C THR A 211 6.56 -16.17 -7.71
N ASP A 212 7.14 -16.02 -8.90
CA ASP A 212 7.94 -17.05 -9.57
C ASP A 212 9.44 -16.76 -9.46
N ASP A 213 9.80 -15.55 -9.02
CA ASP A 213 11.20 -15.09 -8.94
C ASP A 213 11.68 -15.02 -7.49
N PRO A 214 13.00 -15.14 -7.22
CA PRO A 214 13.53 -15.15 -5.87
C PRO A 214 13.41 -13.79 -5.19
N ASN A 215 12.74 -13.76 -4.03
CA ASN A 215 12.56 -12.58 -3.20
C ASN A 215 12.86 -12.91 -1.74
N VAL A 216 13.06 -11.89 -0.91
CA VAL A 216 13.42 -12.01 0.52
C VAL A 216 12.18 -11.76 1.36
N TRP A 217 11.78 -12.74 2.16
CA TRP A 217 10.53 -12.72 2.94
C TRP A 217 10.73 -12.64 4.45
N ASP A 218 11.95 -12.65 4.90
CA ASP A 218 12.37 -12.45 6.29
C ASP A 218 13.74 -11.75 6.36
N ASP A 219 14.10 -11.18 7.50
CA ASP A 219 15.39 -10.54 7.72
C ASP A 219 16.39 -11.45 8.47
N GLY A 220 16.01 -12.70 8.70
CA GLY A 220 16.76 -13.68 9.49
C GLY A 220 16.45 -13.62 10.98
N VAL A 221 15.53 -12.76 11.41
CA VAL A 221 15.05 -12.63 12.79
C VAL A 221 13.52 -12.64 12.82
N GLU A 222 12.87 -11.88 11.94
CA GLU A 222 11.43 -11.83 11.79
C GLU A 222 11.05 -11.79 10.29
N GLY A 223 9.85 -12.29 9.99
CA GLY A 223 9.27 -12.31 8.66
C GLY A 223 7.94 -11.57 8.62
N ASN A 224 6.87 -12.22 8.14
CA ASN A 224 5.56 -11.62 7.98
C ASN A 224 4.50 -12.39 8.79
N TYR A 225 3.39 -11.76 9.06
CA TYR A 225 2.20 -12.41 9.58
C TYR A 225 1.33 -12.92 8.43
N TRP A 226 0.90 -14.20 8.52
CA TRP A 226 0.11 -14.87 7.51
C TRP A 226 -1.17 -15.42 8.16
N ASP A 227 -2.30 -14.78 7.92
CA ASP A 227 -3.58 -15.23 8.47
C ASP A 227 -3.91 -16.67 8.03
N GLY A 228 -4.43 -17.45 8.97
CA GLY A 228 -4.71 -18.87 8.76
C GLY A 228 -3.48 -19.78 8.84
N PHE A 229 -2.26 -19.27 8.97
CA PHE A 229 -1.07 -20.06 9.27
C PHE A 229 -0.91 -20.19 10.78
N SER A 230 -0.93 -21.43 11.28
CA SER A 230 -0.88 -21.71 12.71
C SER A 230 -0.19 -23.05 12.95
N LEU A 231 0.94 -23.02 13.62
CA LEU A 231 1.74 -24.20 13.94
C LEU A 231 2.14 -24.19 15.42
N ILE A 232 3.36 -24.61 15.71
CA ILE A 232 3.92 -24.65 17.07
C ILE A 232 4.92 -23.50 17.19
N ASP A 233 4.82 -22.79 18.30
CA ASP A 233 5.82 -21.87 18.83
C ASP A 233 6.22 -22.45 20.20
N ALA A 234 7.22 -23.36 20.19
CA ALA A 234 7.60 -24.13 21.38
C ALA A 234 8.51 -23.35 22.34
N ASN A 235 9.18 -22.34 21.85
CA ASN A 235 10.10 -21.49 22.59
C ASN A 235 9.45 -20.18 23.05
N GLU A 236 8.21 -19.90 22.61
CA GLU A 236 7.40 -18.72 22.99
C GLU A 236 8.11 -17.39 22.63
N ASP A 237 8.71 -17.32 21.41
CA ASP A 237 9.38 -16.12 20.91
C ASP A 237 8.55 -15.30 19.92
N ASP A 238 7.27 -15.65 19.76
CA ASP A 238 6.31 -15.05 18.81
C ASP A 238 6.66 -15.31 17.33
N ILE A 239 7.49 -16.33 17.04
CA ILE A 239 7.81 -16.81 15.71
C ILE A 239 7.36 -18.29 15.60
N TRP A 240 6.69 -18.66 14.51
CA TRP A 240 6.35 -20.06 14.26
C TRP A 240 7.61 -20.89 13.98
N ASP A 241 7.74 -22.06 14.61
CA ASP A 241 8.89 -23.00 14.45
C ASP A 241 9.00 -23.62 13.04
N ALA A 242 8.21 -23.16 12.06
CA ALA A 242 8.27 -23.66 10.70
C ALA A 242 7.99 -22.55 9.69
N ALA A 243 8.63 -22.65 8.53
CA ALA A 243 8.53 -21.68 7.45
C ALA A 243 7.13 -21.65 6.80
N TYR A 244 6.70 -20.48 6.38
CA TYR A 244 5.57 -20.29 5.47
C TYR A 244 6.05 -20.31 4.02
N PHE A 245 5.47 -21.20 3.19
CA PHE A 245 5.85 -21.36 1.78
C PHE A 245 4.98 -20.49 0.87
N ILE A 246 5.60 -19.59 0.13
CA ILE A 246 4.96 -18.70 -0.82
C ILE A 246 4.83 -19.36 -2.20
N SER A 247 5.90 -20.01 -2.68
CA SER A 247 5.92 -20.74 -3.93
C SER A 247 6.79 -22.00 -3.86
N ILE A 248 6.62 -22.90 -4.83
CA ILE A 248 7.39 -24.15 -4.91
C ILE A 248 8.87 -23.94 -5.26
N ASP A 249 9.26 -22.76 -5.74
CA ASP A 249 10.62 -22.45 -6.21
C ASP A 249 11.54 -21.87 -5.13
N GLY A 250 11.19 -22.13 -3.87
CA GLY A 250 12.07 -21.78 -2.72
C GLY A 250 11.80 -20.40 -2.11
N ASN A 251 10.74 -19.70 -2.54
CA ASN A 251 10.28 -18.52 -1.84
C ASN A 251 9.55 -18.92 -0.57
N GLN A 252 10.13 -18.60 0.57
CA GLN A 252 9.56 -18.90 1.88
C GLN A 252 9.94 -17.83 2.90
N ASP A 253 9.08 -17.66 3.88
CA ASP A 253 9.32 -16.90 5.09
C ASP A 253 9.75 -17.89 6.17
N ASN A 254 10.99 -17.80 6.64
CA ASN A 254 11.54 -18.74 7.64
C ASN A 254 11.22 -18.34 9.08
N PHE A 255 10.73 -17.11 9.28
CA PHE A 255 10.46 -16.52 10.59
C PHE A 255 9.04 -15.91 10.64
N PRO A 256 7.98 -16.69 10.25
CA PRO A 256 6.63 -16.15 10.19
C PRO A 256 6.11 -15.81 11.59
N LEU A 257 5.49 -14.64 11.72
CA LEU A 257 5.03 -14.09 12.99
C LEU A 257 3.79 -14.81 13.53
N VAL A 258 3.76 -15.04 14.84
CA VAL A 258 2.58 -15.59 15.57
C VAL A 258 1.48 -14.56 15.69
N THR A 259 1.86 -13.31 15.99
CA THR A 259 0.92 -12.19 16.12
C THR A 259 1.15 -11.17 15.03
N HIS A 260 0.07 -10.62 14.48
CA HIS A 260 0.23 -9.59 13.45
C HIS A 260 0.75 -8.28 14.09
N PRO A 261 1.68 -7.58 13.43
CA PRO A 261 2.10 -6.27 13.88
C PRO A 261 0.86 -5.34 13.92
N LEU A 262 0.79 -4.48 14.93
CA LEU A 262 -0.32 -3.55 15.11
C LEU A 262 -0.47 -2.69 13.85
N VAL A 263 -1.69 -2.60 13.33
CA VAL A 263 -2.02 -1.65 12.26
C VAL A 263 -1.57 -0.27 12.71
N PRO A 264 -0.78 0.47 11.93
CA PRO A 264 -0.55 1.87 12.21
C PRO A 264 -1.91 2.56 12.31
N GLY A 265 -2.22 3.14 13.45
CA GLY A 265 -3.45 3.92 13.60
C GLY A 265 -3.50 5.03 12.55
N PRO A 266 -4.70 5.53 12.20
CA PRO A 266 -4.81 6.67 11.30
C PRO A 266 -3.92 7.80 11.81
N PRO A 267 -3.29 8.58 10.92
CA PRO A 267 -2.47 9.70 11.33
C PRO A 267 -3.26 10.59 12.28
N PRO A 268 -2.62 11.12 13.34
CA PRO A 268 -3.32 11.99 14.28
C PRO A 268 -3.96 13.15 13.53
N ALA A 269 -5.24 13.39 13.80
CA ALA A 269 -5.94 14.55 13.28
C ALA A 269 -5.07 15.80 13.52
N ALA A 270 -4.89 16.61 12.47
CA ALA A 270 -4.12 17.85 12.58
C ALA A 270 -4.65 18.63 13.77
N CYS A 271 -3.77 18.94 14.75
CA CYS A 271 -4.15 19.81 15.85
C CYS A 271 -4.46 21.18 15.26
N ASP A 272 -5.69 21.64 15.51
CA ASP A 272 -6.08 23.03 15.30
C ASP A 272 -5.08 23.94 16.04
N ILE A 273 -4.39 24.80 15.30
CA ILE A 273 -3.65 25.95 15.82
C ILE A 273 -4.36 27.22 15.39
#